data_8c2e6cb8ddf5d14b301ea7313d638b1e
#
_entry.id   8c2e6cb8ddf5d14b301ea7313d638b1e
#
_cell.length_a   1.000
_cell.length_b   1.000
_cell.length_c   1.000
_cell.angle_alpha   90.00
_cell.angle_beta   90.00
_cell.angle_gamma   90.00
#
_symmetry.space_group_name_H-M   'P 1'
#
loop_
_entity.id
_entity.type
_entity.pdbx_description
1 polymer ?
#
loop_
_entity_poly.entity_id
_entity_poly.type
_entity_poly.pdbx_seq_one_letter_code
_entity_poly.pdbx_strand_id
1 'polypeptide(L)'
;GDHWVTAETQVDRYEIAKDGVTPWEHDVPWSDPWITFTALARETKTLEFLTTVYILPMRDAFTAAKSISTASVWTGGRIHLGIGVGWQKLEFSLSGQPFHERGKHIDEQLEVIQKLWTGEMVEHHGQYYDFPRIRMLPTPVAKVPIYVGGVSPAAFKRAARFDGWEGAIYPWDEVEVKVMGARQARIDSGRPLEGWRMVVGTTEPTPERLDHLRKWGVTDYLKPPWTDGLKATKKSLAEKLEEMAVFAQRFGVGSSR
;
A
#
# COMPACT_ATOMS: atom_id res chain seq x y z
N GLY A 1 3.07 4.67 4.58
CA GLY A 1 1.68 4.91 5.01
C GLY A 1 1.16 6.23 4.49
N ASP A 2 -0.12 6.46 4.71
CA ASP A 2 -0.82 7.62 4.16
C ASP A 2 -1.89 8.08 5.16
N HIS A 3 -1.64 9.21 5.82
CA HIS A 3 -2.57 9.95 6.67
C HIS A 3 -2.50 11.43 6.32
N TRP A 4 -3.64 12.12 6.33
CA TRP A 4 -3.69 13.57 6.08
C TRP A 4 -3.52 14.37 7.36
N VAL A 5 -4.09 13.84 8.43
CA VAL A 5 -4.11 14.52 9.74
C VAL A 5 -3.98 13.52 10.88
N THR A 6 -3.51 13.99 12.01
CA THR A 6 -3.56 13.27 13.28
C THR A 6 -4.50 14.01 14.20
N ALA A 7 -5.51 13.32 14.74
CA ALA A 7 -6.39 13.90 15.75
C ALA A 7 -5.66 14.00 17.10
N GLU A 8 -5.96 15.03 17.90
CA GLU A 8 -5.44 15.16 19.27
C GLU A 8 -5.77 13.93 20.13
N THR A 9 -6.96 13.38 19.93
CA THR A 9 -7.40 12.13 20.59
C THR A 9 -7.88 11.16 19.53
N GLN A 10 -7.39 9.92 19.59
CA GLN A 10 -7.87 8.85 18.69
C GLN A 10 -9.34 8.55 19.01
N VAL A 11 -10.23 8.73 18.03
CA VAL A 11 -11.67 8.49 18.16
C VAL A 11 -12.13 7.19 17.47
N ASP A 12 -11.42 6.78 16.42
CA ASP A 12 -11.71 5.55 15.67
C ASP A 12 -10.77 4.43 16.09
N ARG A 13 -11.31 3.21 16.21
CA ARG A 13 -10.51 2.02 16.55
C ARG A 13 -9.61 1.65 15.39
N TYR A 14 -8.31 1.44 15.66
CA TYR A 14 -7.37 0.91 14.69
C TYR A 14 -7.49 -0.62 14.62
N GLU A 15 -8.10 -1.13 13.56
CA GLU A 15 -8.51 -2.54 13.46
C GLU A 15 -7.34 -3.54 13.37
N ILE A 16 -6.13 -3.08 13.04
CA ILE A 16 -4.94 -3.94 12.94
C ILE A 16 -4.36 -4.26 14.33
N ALA A 17 -4.49 -3.35 15.29
CA ALA A 17 -4.03 -3.55 16.65
C ALA A 17 -5.10 -4.22 17.54
N LYS A 18 -4.72 -5.21 18.34
CA LYS A 18 -5.64 -5.92 19.26
C LYS A 18 -6.31 -4.97 20.26
N ASP A 19 -5.57 -4.00 20.78
CA ASP A 19 -6.07 -2.95 21.67
C ASP A 19 -6.86 -1.86 20.97
N GLY A 20 -6.75 -1.78 19.65
CA GLY A 20 -7.38 -0.77 18.81
C GLY A 20 -6.67 0.58 18.81
N VAL A 21 -5.47 0.66 19.39
CA VAL A 21 -4.66 1.88 19.46
C VAL A 21 -3.65 1.90 18.33
N THR A 22 -3.41 3.09 17.77
CA THR A 22 -2.38 3.28 16.73
C THR A 22 -0.98 3.05 17.32
N PRO A 23 -0.09 2.34 16.62
CA PRO A 23 1.26 2.10 17.11
C PRO A 23 2.23 3.27 16.89
N TRP A 24 1.74 4.43 16.49
CA TRP A 24 2.54 5.65 16.27
C TRP A 24 2.06 6.80 17.16
N GLU A 25 2.95 7.73 17.39
CA GLU A 25 2.68 8.94 18.18
C GLU A 25 2.07 10.06 17.31
N HIS A 26 1.53 11.10 17.95
CA HIS A 26 0.82 12.21 17.26
C HIS A 26 1.74 13.06 16.36
N ASP A 27 3.03 13.06 16.64
CA ASP A 27 4.03 13.87 15.94
C ASP A 27 4.72 13.14 14.77
N VAL A 28 4.24 11.95 14.41
CA VAL A 28 4.75 11.24 13.22
C VAL A 28 4.41 12.02 11.96
N PRO A 29 5.42 12.45 11.17
CA PRO A 29 5.17 13.16 9.93
C PRO A 29 4.69 12.17 8.85
N TRP A 30 3.50 12.40 8.32
CA TRP A 30 2.96 11.66 7.19
C TRP A 30 3.13 12.49 5.91
N SER A 31 4.25 12.31 5.22
CA SER A 31 4.51 13.00 3.97
C SER A 31 3.69 12.40 2.83
N ASP A 32 3.28 13.22 1.86
CA ASP A 32 2.63 12.71 0.64
C ASP A 32 3.53 11.69 -0.04
N PRO A 33 3.03 10.49 -0.33
CA PRO A 33 3.85 9.40 -0.85
C PRO A 33 4.38 9.69 -2.25
N TRP A 34 3.61 10.34 -3.14
CA TRP A 34 4.02 10.57 -4.52
C TRP A 34 5.11 11.63 -4.60
N ILE A 35 5.02 12.69 -3.78
CA ILE A 35 6.06 13.71 -3.65
C ILE A 35 7.33 13.08 -3.08
N THR A 36 7.20 12.27 -2.02
CA THR A 36 8.32 11.58 -1.39
C THR A 36 9.02 10.63 -2.36
N PHE A 37 8.26 9.83 -3.11
CA PHE A 37 8.83 8.88 -4.08
C PHE A 37 9.57 9.60 -5.20
N THR A 38 9.06 10.71 -5.71
CA THR A 38 9.75 11.50 -6.74
C THR A 38 11.05 12.10 -6.25
N ALA A 39 11.08 12.58 -4.99
CA ALA A 39 12.30 13.08 -4.38
C ALA A 39 13.35 11.97 -4.20
N LEU A 40 12.98 10.81 -3.65
CA LEU A 40 13.87 9.67 -3.44
C LEU A 40 14.35 9.04 -4.77
N ALA A 41 13.53 9.09 -5.81
CA ALA A 41 13.89 8.56 -7.11
C ALA A 41 15.06 9.30 -7.78
N ARG A 42 15.29 10.55 -7.43
CA ARG A 42 16.45 11.32 -7.91
C ARG A 42 17.76 10.80 -7.32
N GLU A 43 17.75 10.34 -6.09
CA GLU A 43 18.90 9.85 -5.35
C GLU A 43 19.15 8.34 -5.57
N THR A 44 18.19 7.63 -6.17
CA THR A 44 18.26 6.19 -6.37
C THR A 44 18.03 5.80 -7.82
N LYS A 45 18.58 4.65 -8.26
CA LYS A 45 18.46 4.17 -9.65
C LYS A 45 17.61 2.90 -9.77
N THR A 46 17.64 2.03 -8.77
CA THR A 46 17.00 0.71 -8.82
C THR A 46 15.94 0.50 -7.74
N LEU A 47 15.87 1.39 -6.74
CA LEU A 47 14.89 1.30 -5.68
C LEU A 47 13.48 1.48 -6.26
N GLU A 48 12.61 0.52 -5.98
CA GLU A 48 11.17 0.59 -6.27
C GLU A 48 10.41 1.14 -5.06
N PHE A 49 9.29 1.76 -5.30
CA PHE A 49 8.50 2.47 -4.29
C PHE A 49 7.08 1.90 -4.22
N LEU A 50 6.66 1.48 -3.04
CA LEU A 50 5.33 0.94 -2.78
C LEU A 50 4.62 1.76 -1.69
N THR A 51 3.41 2.19 -1.95
CA THR A 51 2.55 2.76 -0.89
C THR A 51 1.97 1.65 -0.02
N THR A 52 2.10 1.75 1.31
CA THR A 52 1.64 0.74 2.29
C THR A 52 0.74 1.35 3.37
N VAL A 53 -0.46 1.68 3.09
CA VAL A 53 -1.22 1.75 1.84
C VAL A 53 -1.59 3.19 1.52
N TYR A 54 -1.93 3.51 0.26
CA TYR A 54 -2.55 4.77 -0.14
C TYR A 54 -4.07 4.68 0.06
N ILE A 55 -4.64 5.60 0.83
CA ILE A 55 -6.07 5.58 1.13
C ILE A 55 -6.82 6.22 -0.04
N LEU A 56 -7.00 5.45 -1.11
CA LEU A 56 -7.55 5.93 -2.37
C LEU A 56 -8.93 6.58 -2.22
N PRO A 57 -9.90 6.05 -1.42
CA PRO A 57 -11.23 6.63 -1.35
C PRO A 57 -11.33 8.01 -0.67
N MET A 58 -10.24 8.51 -0.04
CA MET A 58 -10.20 9.89 0.48
C MET A 58 -9.97 10.94 -0.63
N ARG A 59 -9.67 10.51 -1.85
CA ARG A 59 -9.36 11.37 -2.99
C ARG A 59 -10.33 11.13 -4.13
N ASP A 60 -10.42 12.08 -5.04
CA ASP A 60 -11.09 11.84 -6.31
C ASP A 60 -10.18 11.07 -7.28
N ALA A 61 -10.80 10.33 -8.21
CA ALA A 61 -10.07 9.47 -9.14
C ALA A 61 -9.15 10.26 -10.09
N PHE A 62 -9.54 11.48 -10.49
CA PHE A 62 -8.76 12.27 -11.44
C PHE A 62 -7.46 12.80 -10.79
N THR A 63 -7.58 13.34 -9.58
CA THR A 63 -6.41 13.81 -8.81
C THR A 63 -5.47 12.65 -8.50
N ALA A 64 -5.99 11.50 -8.06
CA ALA A 64 -5.19 10.33 -7.79
C ALA A 64 -4.50 9.81 -9.07
N ALA A 65 -5.25 9.61 -10.15
CA ALA A 65 -4.70 9.14 -11.42
C ALA A 65 -3.62 10.07 -11.96
N LYS A 66 -3.81 11.40 -11.87
CA LYS A 66 -2.85 12.40 -12.31
C LYS A 66 -1.57 12.38 -11.48
N SER A 67 -1.68 12.35 -10.17
CA SER A 67 -0.53 12.33 -9.26
C SER A 67 0.31 11.07 -9.47
N ILE A 68 -0.32 9.91 -9.54
CA ILE A 68 0.35 8.62 -9.77
C ILE A 68 1.03 8.59 -11.14
N SER A 69 0.34 9.04 -12.20
CA SER A 69 0.92 9.11 -13.55
C SER A 69 2.16 10.00 -13.57
N THR A 70 2.08 11.17 -12.93
CA THR A 70 3.19 12.11 -12.85
C THR A 70 4.36 11.51 -12.09
N ALA A 71 4.08 10.86 -10.93
CA ALA A 71 5.09 10.16 -10.16
C ALA A 71 5.74 9.01 -10.97
N SER A 72 4.95 8.27 -11.77
CA SER A 72 5.49 7.24 -12.67
C SER A 72 6.51 7.81 -13.67
N VAL A 73 6.21 8.97 -14.27
CA VAL A 73 7.15 9.65 -15.19
C VAL A 73 8.45 10.01 -14.46
N TRP A 74 8.36 10.66 -13.30
CA TRP A 74 9.53 11.14 -12.57
C TRP A 74 10.36 10.04 -11.92
N THR A 75 9.75 8.91 -11.59
CA THR A 75 10.45 7.74 -11.02
C THR A 75 10.97 6.77 -12.10
N GLY A 76 10.66 7.00 -13.38
CA GLY A 76 10.97 6.07 -14.45
C GLY A 76 10.20 4.75 -14.35
N GLY A 77 8.95 4.79 -13.88
CA GLY A 77 8.07 3.62 -13.74
C GLY A 77 8.32 2.76 -12.50
N ARG A 78 9.17 3.21 -11.55
CA ARG A 78 9.55 2.45 -10.34
C ARG A 78 8.56 2.59 -9.19
N ILE A 79 7.26 2.78 -9.46
CA ILE A 79 6.22 2.91 -8.45
C ILE A 79 5.23 1.76 -8.50
N HIS A 80 4.72 1.40 -7.34
CA HIS A 80 3.68 0.42 -7.12
C HIS A 80 2.59 1.04 -6.26
N LEU A 81 1.34 0.80 -6.61
CA LEU A 81 0.19 1.35 -5.91
C LEU A 81 -0.39 0.31 -4.94
N GLY A 82 -0.01 0.37 -3.68
CA GLY A 82 -0.68 -0.35 -2.61
C GLY A 82 -1.84 0.49 -2.08
N ILE A 83 -3.06 -0.03 -2.13
CA ILE A 83 -4.28 0.69 -1.77
C ILE A 83 -4.96 0.13 -0.55
N GLY A 84 -5.56 1.01 0.24
CA GLY A 84 -6.46 0.68 1.34
C GLY A 84 -7.76 1.46 1.26
N VAL A 85 -8.79 0.93 1.91
CA VAL A 85 -10.09 1.63 2.00
C VAL A 85 -10.14 2.68 3.11
N GLY A 86 -9.15 2.71 4.01
CA GLY A 86 -9.11 3.63 5.14
C GLY A 86 -10.00 3.20 6.32
N TRP A 87 -9.68 3.71 7.50
CA TRP A 87 -10.35 3.38 8.76
C TRP A 87 -10.75 4.61 9.59
N GLN A 88 -10.08 5.75 9.41
CA GLN A 88 -10.31 6.99 10.16
C GLN A 88 -11.48 7.79 9.56
N LYS A 89 -12.62 7.83 10.24
CA LYS A 89 -13.80 8.60 9.79
C LYS A 89 -13.53 10.10 9.73
N LEU A 90 -12.68 10.61 10.62
CA LEU A 90 -12.29 12.02 10.61
C LEU A 90 -11.68 12.43 9.26
N GLU A 91 -10.75 11.67 8.74
CA GLU A 91 -10.11 11.98 7.45
C GLU A 91 -11.11 11.96 6.28
N PHE A 92 -12.08 11.04 6.31
CA PHE A 92 -13.17 11.01 5.33
C PHE A 92 -14.08 12.23 5.45
N SER A 93 -14.40 12.65 6.66
CA SER A 93 -15.17 13.88 6.90
C SER A 93 -14.46 15.11 6.35
N LEU A 94 -13.15 15.22 6.56
CA LEU A 94 -12.35 16.33 6.07
C LEU A 94 -12.16 16.31 4.55
N SER A 95 -12.08 15.13 3.96
CA SER A 95 -11.98 14.96 2.50
C SER A 95 -13.31 15.13 1.77
N GLY A 96 -14.43 15.18 2.49
CA GLY A 96 -15.76 15.23 1.91
C GLY A 96 -16.21 13.92 1.26
N GLN A 97 -15.52 12.81 1.52
CA GLN A 97 -15.80 11.51 0.90
C GLN A 97 -16.68 10.62 1.79
N PRO A 98 -17.56 9.79 1.21
CA PRO A 98 -18.49 8.95 1.97
C PRO A 98 -17.77 7.76 2.63
N PHE A 99 -17.63 7.78 3.95
CA PHE A 99 -16.96 6.70 4.69
C PHE A 99 -17.64 5.33 4.53
N HIS A 100 -18.96 5.27 4.61
CA HIS A 100 -19.68 4.00 4.60
C HIS A 100 -19.70 3.30 3.23
N GLU A 101 -19.51 4.04 2.16
CA GLU A 101 -19.48 3.52 0.78
C GLU A 101 -18.06 3.33 0.24
N ARG A 102 -17.03 3.60 1.03
CA ARG A 102 -15.61 3.57 0.60
C ARG A 102 -15.19 2.29 -0.12
N GLY A 103 -15.81 1.14 0.24
CA GLY A 103 -15.53 -0.14 -0.41
C GLY A 103 -16.08 -0.26 -1.83
N LYS A 104 -17.25 0.33 -2.12
CA LYS A 104 -17.81 0.39 -3.47
C LYS A 104 -17.16 1.50 -4.28
N HIS A 105 -16.92 2.64 -3.62
CA HIS A 105 -16.29 3.79 -4.23
C HIS A 105 -14.90 3.45 -4.78
N ILE A 106 -14.06 2.75 -4.02
CA ILE A 106 -12.71 2.36 -4.47
C ILE A 106 -12.77 1.40 -5.68
N ASP A 107 -13.78 0.55 -5.79
CA ASP A 107 -13.91 -0.36 -6.93
C ASP A 107 -14.14 0.42 -8.23
N GLU A 108 -15.01 1.43 -8.20
CA GLU A 108 -15.25 2.29 -9.36
C GLU A 108 -14.09 3.25 -9.63
N GLN A 109 -13.46 3.79 -8.55
CA GLN A 109 -12.23 4.60 -8.70
C GLN A 109 -11.13 3.87 -9.46
N LEU A 110 -10.89 2.61 -9.13
CA LEU A 110 -9.88 1.80 -9.79
C LEU A 110 -10.20 1.59 -11.27
N GLU A 111 -11.46 1.38 -11.62
CA GLU A 111 -11.87 1.28 -13.02
C GLU A 111 -11.62 2.60 -13.77
N VAL A 112 -12.03 3.72 -13.20
CA VAL A 112 -11.81 5.05 -13.76
C VAL A 112 -10.33 5.35 -13.94
N ILE A 113 -9.52 5.10 -12.92
CA ILE A 113 -8.07 5.33 -12.94
C ILE A 113 -7.40 4.50 -14.05
N GLN A 114 -7.75 3.22 -14.16
CA GLN A 114 -7.20 2.35 -15.20
C GLN A 114 -7.60 2.81 -16.61
N LYS A 115 -8.85 3.28 -16.81
CA LYS A 115 -9.28 3.90 -18.08
C LYS A 115 -8.45 5.15 -18.40
N LEU A 116 -8.27 6.06 -17.43
CA LEU A 116 -7.51 7.30 -17.61
C LEU A 116 -6.03 7.03 -17.93
N TRP A 117 -5.44 5.97 -17.36
CA TRP A 117 -4.05 5.61 -17.59
C TRP A 117 -3.77 5.02 -18.98
N THR A 118 -4.80 4.68 -19.76
CA THR A 118 -4.61 4.27 -21.16
C THR A 118 -4.09 5.40 -22.03
N GLY A 119 -4.38 6.67 -21.67
CA GLY A 119 -4.09 7.84 -22.51
C GLY A 119 -4.99 7.97 -23.72
N GLU A 120 -6.01 7.13 -23.84
CA GLU A 120 -7.00 7.20 -24.90
C GLU A 120 -8.14 8.15 -24.54
N MET A 121 -9.02 8.43 -25.49
CA MET A 121 -10.29 9.10 -25.22
C MET A 121 -11.26 8.12 -24.58
N VAL A 122 -11.52 8.30 -23.30
CA VAL A 122 -12.38 7.42 -22.47
C VAL A 122 -13.56 8.16 -21.90
N GLU A 123 -14.67 7.45 -21.69
CA GLU A 123 -15.85 7.91 -20.98
C GLU A 123 -16.23 6.94 -19.86
N HIS A 124 -17.00 7.40 -18.91
CA HIS A 124 -17.50 6.59 -17.81
C HIS A 124 -18.87 7.06 -17.35
N HIS A 125 -19.78 6.11 -17.13
CA HIS A 125 -21.13 6.33 -16.63
C HIS A 125 -21.36 5.33 -15.49
N GLY A 126 -21.03 5.74 -14.28
CA GLY A 126 -21.07 4.92 -13.06
C GLY A 126 -21.90 5.55 -11.95
N GLN A 127 -21.81 4.99 -10.77
CA GLN A 127 -22.50 5.49 -9.59
C GLN A 127 -21.83 6.72 -8.97
N TYR A 128 -20.50 6.75 -8.98
CA TYR A 128 -19.71 7.80 -8.32
C TYR A 128 -19.03 8.71 -9.33
N TYR A 129 -18.83 8.25 -10.55
CA TYR A 129 -18.19 9.00 -11.63
C TYR A 129 -19.02 8.95 -12.89
N ASP A 130 -19.30 10.13 -13.44
CA ASP A 130 -20.00 10.31 -14.72
C ASP A 130 -19.31 11.41 -15.51
N PHE A 131 -18.71 11.07 -16.67
CA PHE A 131 -18.00 12.04 -17.48
C PHE A 131 -18.01 11.67 -18.98
N PRO A 132 -18.07 12.69 -19.84
CA PRO A 132 -18.02 12.50 -21.30
C PRO A 132 -16.63 12.07 -21.75
N ARG A 133 -16.43 11.86 -23.03
CA ARG A 133 -15.14 11.48 -23.60
C ARG A 133 -14.06 12.50 -23.28
N ILE A 134 -13.09 12.10 -22.49
CA ILE A 134 -11.94 12.88 -22.05
C ILE A 134 -10.64 12.07 -22.22
N ARG A 135 -9.51 12.77 -22.22
CA ARG A 135 -8.17 12.17 -22.19
C ARG A 135 -7.36 12.75 -21.04
N MET A 136 -6.59 11.91 -20.35
CA MET A 136 -5.63 12.35 -19.35
C MET A 136 -4.20 12.07 -19.80
N LEU A 137 -3.33 13.09 -19.71
CA LEU A 137 -1.89 13.01 -19.92
C LEU A 137 -1.17 13.75 -18.78
N PRO A 138 0.08 13.34 -18.39
CA PRO A 138 0.78 12.18 -18.90
C PRO A 138 0.14 10.87 -18.43
N THR A 139 0.42 9.78 -19.14
CA THR A 139 0.16 8.42 -18.68
C THR A 139 1.35 7.89 -17.89
N PRO A 140 1.19 6.84 -17.07
CA PRO A 140 2.32 6.12 -16.51
C PRO A 140 3.26 5.62 -17.62
N VAL A 141 4.58 5.71 -17.40
CA VAL A 141 5.59 5.25 -18.39
C VAL A 141 5.76 3.74 -18.43
N ALA A 142 5.23 3.05 -17.42
CA ALA A 142 5.15 1.60 -17.35
C ALA A 142 3.84 1.22 -16.63
N LYS A 143 3.42 -0.05 -16.72
CA LYS A 143 2.32 -0.56 -15.90
C LYS A 143 2.61 -0.25 -14.43
N VAL A 144 1.65 0.39 -13.74
CA VAL A 144 1.67 0.57 -12.28
C VAL A 144 1.00 -0.65 -11.66
N PRO A 145 1.75 -1.56 -11.01
CA PRO A 145 1.15 -2.69 -10.33
C PRO A 145 0.29 -2.23 -9.16
N ILE A 146 -0.87 -2.86 -8.97
CA ILE A 146 -1.85 -2.52 -7.93
C ILE A 146 -1.90 -3.67 -6.91
N TYR A 147 -1.60 -3.35 -5.65
CA TYR A 147 -1.73 -4.27 -4.52
C TYR A 147 -2.85 -3.79 -3.60
N VAL A 148 -3.68 -4.71 -3.14
CA VAL A 148 -4.84 -4.35 -2.32
C VAL A 148 -4.61 -4.75 -0.88
N GLY A 149 -4.70 -3.77 0.02
CA GLY A 149 -4.57 -3.95 1.46
C GLY A 149 -5.85 -4.44 2.13
N GLY A 150 -5.68 -4.99 3.33
CA GLY A 150 -6.75 -5.43 4.20
C GLY A 150 -6.94 -6.94 4.27
N VAL A 151 -7.69 -7.38 5.29
CA VAL A 151 -7.87 -8.82 5.65
C VAL A 151 -9.33 -9.25 5.68
N SER A 152 -10.25 -8.39 5.28
CA SER A 152 -11.66 -8.76 5.16
C SER A 152 -11.88 -9.62 3.90
N PRO A 153 -12.94 -10.45 3.87
CA PRO A 153 -13.30 -11.20 2.65
C PRO A 153 -13.46 -10.31 1.42
N ALA A 154 -13.99 -9.09 1.59
CA ALA A 154 -14.12 -8.12 0.50
C ALA A 154 -12.75 -7.62 0.01
N ALA A 155 -11.80 -7.36 0.93
CA ALA A 155 -10.43 -6.97 0.58
C ALA A 155 -9.70 -8.09 -0.17
N PHE A 156 -9.79 -9.34 0.30
CA PHE A 156 -9.20 -10.49 -0.38
C PHE A 156 -9.79 -10.71 -1.78
N LYS A 157 -11.12 -10.62 -1.94
CA LYS A 157 -11.78 -10.70 -3.26
C LYS A 157 -11.32 -9.58 -4.19
N ARG A 158 -11.10 -8.38 -3.67
CA ARG A 158 -10.56 -7.26 -4.45
C ARG A 158 -9.11 -7.54 -4.86
N ALA A 159 -8.24 -7.92 -3.91
CA ALA A 159 -6.84 -8.26 -4.17
C ALA A 159 -6.70 -9.34 -5.26
N ALA A 160 -7.58 -10.33 -5.24
CA ALA A 160 -7.58 -11.40 -6.24
C ALA A 160 -7.80 -10.92 -7.69
N ARG A 161 -8.32 -9.72 -7.91
CA ARG A 161 -8.52 -9.12 -9.25
C ARG A 161 -7.31 -8.36 -9.77
N PHE A 162 -6.41 -7.95 -8.87
CA PHE A 162 -5.27 -7.08 -9.17
C PHE A 162 -3.93 -7.82 -9.09
N ASP A 163 -2.82 -7.10 -9.06
CA ASP A 163 -1.45 -7.63 -9.17
C ASP A 163 -0.95 -8.26 -7.87
N GLY A 164 -1.60 -8.00 -6.74
CA GLY A 164 -1.21 -8.59 -5.47
C GLY A 164 -2.08 -8.23 -4.29
N TRP A 165 -1.74 -8.84 -3.16
CA TRP A 165 -2.28 -8.53 -1.85
C TRP A 165 -1.19 -7.92 -0.96
N GLU A 166 -1.58 -6.94 -0.18
CA GLU A 166 -0.73 -6.29 0.79
C GLU A 166 -1.30 -6.44 2.20
N GLY A 167 -0.61 -7.21 3.01
CA GLY A 167 -0.88 -7.31 4.44
C GLY A 167 -0.14 -6.22 5.21
N ALA A 168 -0.26 -6.28 6.54
CA ALA A 168 0.51 -5.48 7.47
C ALA A 168 1.61 -6.33 8.13
N ILE A 169 2.15 -5.84 9.24
CA ILE A 169 3.06 -6.58 10.11
C ILE A 169 2.24 -7.20 11.22
N TYR A 170 2.14 -8.52 11.25
CA TYR A 170 1.30 -9.26 12.19
C TYR A 170 2.14 -10.06 13.19
N PRO A 171 1.59 -10.39 14.38
CA PRO A 171 2.13 -11.45 15.23
C PRO A 171 2.28 -12.76 14.45
N TRP A 172 3.28 -13.57 14.80
CA TRP A 172 3.57 -14.80 14.07
C TRP A 172 2.40 -15.79 14.05
N ASP A 173 1.66 -15.90 15.13
CA ASP A 173 0.48 -16.77 15.29
C ASP A 173 -0.72 -16.35 14.41
N GLU A 174 -0.69 -15.13 13.85
CA GLU A 174 -1.77 -14.61 13.03
C GLU A 174 -1.45 -14.57 11.52
N VAL A 175 -0.16 -14.50 11.15
CA VAL A 175 0.23 -14.19 9.77
C VAL A 175 -0.19 -15.28 8.78
N GLU A 176 -0.12 -16.56 9.18
CA GLU A 176 -0.47 -17.68 8.31
C GLU A 176 -1.92 -17.63 7.83
N VAL A 177 -2.86 -17.44 8.75
CA VAL A 177 -4.30 -17.37 8.42
C VAL A 177 -4.59 -16.25 7.42
N LYS A 178 -3.92 -15.11 7.56
CA LYS A 178 -4.10 -13.97 6.66
C LYS A 178 -3.51 -14.22 5.28
N VAL A 179 -2.32 -14.81 5.20
CA VAL A 179 -1.67 -15.22 3.95
C VAL A 179 -2.52 -16.27 3.22
N MET A 180 -2.98 -17.30 3.95
CA MET A 180 -3.80 -18.37 3.36
C MET A 180 -5.16 -17.83 2.90
N GLY A 181 -5.77 -16.90 3.63
CA GLY A 181 -7.02 -16.25 3.22
C GLY A 181 -6.88 -15.46 1.92
N ALA A 182 -5.82 -14.68 1.78
CA ALA A 182 -5.53 -13.96 0.54
C ALA A 182 -5.26 -14.91 -0.63
N ARG A 183 -4.44 -15.92 -0.40
CA ARG A 183 -4.10 -16.96 -1.39
C ARG A 183 -5.34 -17.74 -1.85
N GLN A 184 -6.21 -18.15 -0.92
CA GLN A 184 -7.43 -18.87 -1.25
C GLN A 184 -8.36 -18.02 -2.10
N ALA A 185 -8.55 -16.74 -1.77
CA ALA A 185 -9.37 -15.83 -2.57
C ALA A 185 -8.85 -15.69 -4.02
N ARG A 186 -7.52 -15.71 -4.22
CA ARG A 186 -6.93 -15.71 -5.56
C ARG A 186 -7.23 -16.99 -6.32
N ILE A 187 -7.11 -18.16 -5.66
CA ILE A 187 -7.46 -19.47 -6.24
C ILE A 187 -8.96 -19.50 -6.60
N ASP A 188 -9.83 -19.10 -5.69
CA ASP A 188 -11.28 -19.08 -5.90
C ASP A 188 -11.71 -18.14 -7.04
N SER A 189 -10.92 -17.12 -7.35
CA SER A 189 -11.14 -16.26 -8.50
C SER A 189 -10.81 -16.89 -9.85
N GLY A 190 -10.28 -18.10 -9.87
CA GLY A 190 -9.84 -18.80 -11.08
C GLY A 190 -8.57 -18.23 -11.72
N ARG A 191 -7.84 -17.36 -11.02
CA ARG A 191 -6.63 -16.70 -11.53
C ARG A 191 -5.37 -17.37 -11.00
N PRO A 192 -4.27 -17.44 -11.78
CA PRO A 192 -3.04 -18.09 -11.35
C PRO A 192 -2.39 -17.34 -10.18
N LEU A 193 -1.69 -18.08 -9.33
CA LEU A 193 -0.83 -17.53 -8.29
C LEU A 193 0.51 -17.05 -8.86
N GLU A 194 0.92 -17.57 -9.99
CA GLU A 194 2.15 -17.15 -10.66
C GLU A 194 2.11 -15.66 -11.00
N GLY A 195 3.16 -14.94 -10.63
CA GLY A 195 3.26 -13.49 -10.81
C GLY A 195 2.36 -12.66 -9.90
N TRP A 196 1.51 -13.28 -9.07
CA TRP A 196 0.71 -12.56 -8.09
C TRP A 196 1.51 -12.35 -6.81
N ARG A 197 1.73 -11.10 -6.44
CA ARG A 197 2.60 -10.76 -5.30
C ARG A 197 1.84 -10.70 -3.98
N MET A 198 2.51 -11.15 -2.92
CA MET A 198 2.04 -11.03 -1.55
C MET A 198 3.10 -10.32 -0.71
N VAL A 199 2.74 -9.15 -0.19
CA VAL A 199 3.58 -8.29 0.66
C VAL A 199 3.07 -8.38 2.08
N VAL A 200 3.85 -8.92 3.01
CA VAL A 200 3.44 -9.05 4.43
C VAL A 200 4.64 -9.18 5.34
N GLY A 201 4.51 -8.77 6.60
CA GLY A 201 5.55 -8.89 7.61
C GLY A 201 5.08 -9.61 8.87
N THR A 202 6.06 -9.90 9.74
CA THR A 202 5.80 -10.36 11.11
C THR A 202 6.56 -9.53 12.14
N THR A 203 6.00 -9.39 13.33
CA THR A 203 6.64 -8.67 14.44
C THR A 203 7.89 -9.38 14.95
N GLU A 204 8.02 -10.68 14.68
CA GLU A 204 9.08 -11.55 15.20
C GLU A 204 9.85 -12.24 14.06
N PRO A 205 10.64 -11.50 13.26
CA PRO A 205 11.33 -12.08 12.13
C PRO A 205 12.52 -12.96 12.58
N THR A 206 12.55 -14.18 12.04
CA THR A 206 13.73 -15.06 12.06
C THR A 206 13.95 -15.60 10.66
N PRO A 207 15.17 -16.07 10.31
CA PRO A 207 15.40 -16.71 9.02
C PRO A 207 14.44 -17.84 8.72
N GLU A 208 14.14 -18.69 9.71
CA GLU A 208 13.20 -19.82 9.58
C GLU A 208 11.78 -19.34 9.30
N ARG A 209 11.32 -18.27 9.96
CA ARG A 209 10.00 -17.67 9.72
C ARG A 209 9.91 -17.04 8.34
N LEU A 210 10.97 -16.40 7.86
CA LEU A 210 11.01 -15.90 6.49
C LEU A 210 10.94 -17.03 5.47
N ASP A 211 11.58 -18.16 5.71
CA ASP A 211 11.49 -19.33 4.85
C ASP A 211 10.06 -19.93 4.85
N HIS A 212 9.37 -19.92 5.99
CA HIS A 212 7.96 -20.31 6.03
C HIS A 212 7.07 -19.35 5.22
N LEU A 213 7.28 -18.03 5.35
CA LEU A 213 6.54 -17.06 4.55
C LEU A 213 6.74 -17.30 3.04
N ARG A 214 7.97 -17.56 2.60
CA ARG A 214 8.26 -17.91 1.20
C ARG A 214 7.52 -19.19 0.76
N LYS A 215 7.51 -20.24 1.59
CA LYS A 215 6.76 -21.50 1.32
C LYS A 215 5.26 -21.26 1.23
N TRP A 216 4.71 -20.29 1.96
CA TRP A 216 3.32 -19.88 1.86
C TRP A 216 3.03 -19.01 0.64
N GLY A 217 4.06 -18.61 -0.11
CA GLY A 217 3.96 -17.83 -1.34
C GLY A 217 4.11 -16.32 -1.14
N VAL A 218 4.57 -15.88 0.03
CA VAL A 218 4.92 -14.46 0.25
C VAL A 218 6.13 -14.12 -0.61
N THR A 219 5.99 -13.09 -1.42
CA THR A 219 7.00 -12.65 -2.39
C THR A 219 7.87 -11.52 -1.85
N ASP A 220 7.30 -10.71 -0.98
CA ASP A 220 7.95 -9.51 -0.45
C ASP A 220 7.73 -9.40 1.05
N TYR A 221 8.79 -9.14 1.77
CA TYR A 221 8.74 -9.04 3.21
C TYR A 221 8.65 -7.58 3.67
N LEU A 222 7.56 -7.25 4.37
CA LEU A 222 7.33 -5.92 4.92
C LEU A 222 7.93 -5.81 6.31
N LYS A 223 8.93 -4.94 6.48
CA LYS A 223 9.58 -4.70 7.77
C LYS A 223 10.23 -3.31 7.81
N PRO A 224 9.94 -2.47 8.80
CA PRO A 224 10.83 -1.36 9.13
C PRO A 224 12.21 -1.93 9.50
N PRO A 225 13.30 -1.40 8.96
CA PRO A 225 14.64 -1.95 9.22
C PRO A 225 15.16 -1.63 10.62
N TRP A 226 14.49 -0.75 11.36
CA TRP A 226 14.80 -0.40 12.75
C TRP A 226 13.91 -1.15 13.75
N THR A 227 14.45 -1.36 14.98
CA THR A 227 13.84 -2.24 15.98
C THR A 227 12.49 -1.79 16.50
N ASP A 228 12.29 -0.47 16.71
CA ASP A 228 11.08 0.05 17.32
C ASP A 228 9.92 0.26 16.33
N GLY A 229 10.11 -0.15 15.06
CA GLY A 229 9.08 -0.02 14.04
C GLY A 229 8.60 1.42 13.88
N LEU A 230 7.31 1.64 13.91
CA LEU A 230 6.70 2.97 13.77
C LEU A 230 6.92 3.89 14.99
N LYS A 231 7.42 3.38 16.12
CA LYS A 231 7.81 4.18 17.29
C LYS A 231 9.21 4.78 17.17
N ALA A 232 9.95 4.47 16.11
CA ALA A 232 11.34 4.91 15.91
C ALA A 232 11.50 6.38 15.47
N THR A 233 10.47 7.21 15.62
CA THR A 233 10.52 8.65 15.22
C THR A 233 11.61 9.43 15.97
N LYS A 234 11.89 9.04 17.21
CA LYS A 234 12.88 9.73 18.08
C LYS A 234 14.34 9.28 17.84
N LYS A 235 14.58 8.27 17.00
CA LYS A 235 15.94 7.84 16.67
C LYS A 235 16.61 8.83 15.73
N SER A 236 17.88 9.10 16.00
CA SER A 236 18.74 9.86 15.08
C SER A 236 18.92 9.12 13.75
N LEU A 237 19.32 9.86 12.72
CA LEU A 237 19.64 9.26 11.42
C LEU A 237 20.76 8.21 11.54
N ALA A 238 21.78 8.48 12.37
CA ALA A 238 22.91 7.56 12.58
C ALA A 238 22.43 6.21 13.16
N GLU A 239 21.60 6.24 14.21
CA GLU A 239 21.02 5.02 14.81
C GLU A 239 20.17 4.24 13.81
N LYS A 240 19.37 4.94 13.00
CA LYS A 240 18.55 4.30 11.95
C LYS A 240 19.41 3.62 10.89
N LEU A 241 20.49 4.26 10.44
CA LEU A 241 21.42 3.70 9.45
C LEU A 241 22.17 2.48 9.99
N GLU A 242 22.61 2.53 11.26
CA GLU A 242 23.24 1.39 11.92
C GLU A 242 22.30 0.19 12.01
N GLU A 243 21.06 0.38 12.46
CA GLU A 243 20.06 -0.70 12.53
C GLU A 243 19.71 -1.26 11.16
N MET A 244 19.64 -0.41 10.12
CA MET A 244 19.48 -0.87 8.74
C MET A 244 20.64 -1.75 8.28
N ALA A 245 21.88 -1.39 8.61
CA ALA A 245 23.06 -2.19 8.27
C ALA A 245 23.05 -3.55 8.98
N VAL A 246 22.72 -3.57 10.27
CA VAL A 246 22.56 -4.82 11.05
C VAL A 246 21.45 -5.70 10.48
N PHE A 247 20.33 -5.10 10.12
CA PHE A 247 19.22 -5.83 9.48
C PHE A 247 19.64 -6.42 8.13
N ALA A 248 20.30 -5.61 7.29
CA ALA A 248 20.78 -6.04 5.98
C ALA A 248 21.76 -7.23 6.10
N GLN A 249 22.69 -7.17 7.02
CA GLN A 249 23.63 -8.26 7.30
C GLN A 249 22.91 -9.53 7.77
N ARG A 250 21.98 -9.39 8.73
CA ARG A 250 21.23 -10.52 9.30
C ARG A 250 20.38 -11.29 8.28
N PHE A 251 19.79 -10.57 7.32
CA PHE A 251 18.86 -11.13 6.35
C PHE A 251 19.41 -11.21 4.92
N GLY A 252 20.70 -10.91 4.73
CA GLY A 252 21.36 -10.97 3.42
C GLY A 252 20.79 -9.95 2.42
N VAL A 253 20.30 -8.81 2.88
CA VAL A 253 19.77 -7.74 2.03
C VAL A 253 20.92 -6.85 1.55
N GLY A 254 20.97 -6.54 0.25
CA GLY A 254 21.97 -5.63 -0.31
C GLY A 254 23.34 -6.26 -0.61
N SER A 255 23.56 -7.54 -0.30
CA SER A 255 24.69 -8.27 -0.85
C SER A 255 24.40 -8.56 -2.33
N SER A 256 25.11 -7.90 -3.23
CA SER A 256 25.08 -8.23 -4.67
C SER A 256 25.33 -9.72 -4.87
N ARG A 257 24.38 -10.42 -5.45
CA ARG A 257 24.62 -11.74 -6.05
C ARG A 257 25.39 -11.55 -7.35
#